data_64c503dd442e50b8069d34b935cec0dd
#
_entry.id   64c503dd442e50b8069d34b935cec0dd
#
_cell.length_a   1.000
_cell.length_b   1.000
_cell.length_c   1.000
_cell.angle_alpha   90.00
_cell.angle_beta   90.00
_cell.angle_gamma   90.00
#
_symmetry.space_group_name_H-M   'P 1'
#
loop_
_entity.id
_entity.type
_entity.pdbx_description
1 polymer ?
#
loop_
_entity_poly.entity_id
_entity_poly.type
_entity_poly.pdbx_seq_one_letter_code
_entity_poly.pdbx_strand_id
1 'polypeptide(L)'
;SLHDALPIYDVAYQTTLNHNKVIDVNYYPTAETKKSNMRHRPIGIGIQGLADLFAILGIPFSSPEAKRINEEVFETIYFASMTASMTLAKRDGAYETFQGSPLSNGEFQFNMWGFNDDQLSGRWDWAKLRKDVMKNGARNSLLLAPMPTASTAQIMGNNEAFEPFTSNIYTRRTLSG
;
A
#
# COMPACT_ATOMS: atom_id res chain seq x y z
N SER A 1 0.09 19.80 -1.89
CA SER A 1 -0.78 20.19 -0.75
C SER A 1 -1.53 18.97 -0.23
N LEU A 2 -2.16 19.08 0.95
CA LEU A 2 -3.04 18.01 1.48
C LEU A 2 -4.17 17.70 0.49
N HIS A 3 -4.68 18.71 -0.20
CA HIS A 3 -5.77 18.59 -1.17
C HIS A 3 -5.41 17.67 -2.35
N ASP A 4 -4.16 17.69 -2.79
CA ASP A 4 -3.68 16.84 -3.89
C ASP A 4 -3.48 15.37 -3.46
N ALA A 5 -3.30 15.12 -2.17
CA ALA A 5 -3.13 13.78 -1.62
C ALA A 5 -4.47 13.08 -1.33
N LEU A 6 -5.58 13.81 -1.18
CA LEU A 6 -6.88 13.25 -0.84
C LEU A 6 -7.38 12.17 -1.81
N PRO A 7 -7.29 12.33 -3.15
CA PRO A 7 -7.72 11.28 -4.07
C PRO A 7 -6.94 9.96 -3.88
N ILE A 8 -5.62 10.04 -3.64
CA ILE A 8 -4.79 8.85 -3.37
C ILE A 8 -5.20 8.21 -2.04
N TYR A 9 -5.43 9.04 -1.03
CA TYR A 9 -5.91 8.57 0.28
C TYR A 9 -7.25 7.82 0.14
N ASP A 10 -8.24 8.44 -0.51
CA ASP A 10 -9.57 7.87 -0.65
C ASP A 10 -9.55 6.53 -1.40
N VAL A 11 -8.80 6.45 -2.50
CA VAL A 11 -8.64 5.22 -3.28
C VAL A 11 -7.96 4.14 -2.45
N ALA A 12 -6.86 4.43 -1.75
CA ALA A 12 -6.14 3.46 -0.93
C ALA A 12 -7.01 2.98 0.26
N TYR A 13 -7.74 3.88 0.89
CA TYR A 13 -8.69 3.56 1.96
C TYR A 13 -9.77 2.61 1.46
N GLN A 14 -10.45 2.97 0.36
CA GLN A 14 -11.53 2.16 -0.21
C GLN A 14 -11.03 0.81 -0.73
N THR A 15 -9.84 0.78 -1.35
CA THR A 15 -9.20 -0.46 -1.81
C THR A 15 -8.94 -1.42 -0.64
N THR A 16 -8.48 -0.90 0.50
CA THR A 16 -8.28 -1.70 1.71
C THR A 16 -9.59 -2.31 2.20
N LEU A 17 -10.69 -1.55 2.22
CA LEU A 17 -12.02 -2.07 2.57
C LEU A 17 -12.46 -3.19 1.61
N ASN A 18 -12.26 -2.99 0.32
CA ASN A 18 -12.64 -3.96 -0.71
C ASN A 18 -11.83 -5.27 -0.62
N HIS A 19 -10.51 -5.18 -0.42
CA HIS A 19 -9.68 -6.37 -0.27
C HIS A 19 -10.05 -7.19 0.97
N ASN A 20 -10.48 -6.56 2.05
CA ASN A 20 -10.96 -7.29 3.23
C ASN A 20 -12.23 -8.09 2.91
N LYS A 21 -13.15 -7.56 2.09
CA LYS A 21 -14.31 -8.32 1.60
C LYS A 21 -13.90 -9.48 0.70
N VAL A 22 -12.88 -9.29 -0.15
CA VAL A 22 -12.34 -10.37 -1.00
C VAL A 22 -11.82 -11.51 -0.13
N ILE A 23 -11.06 -11.23 0.93
CA ILE A 23 -10.59 -12.28 1.87
C ILE A 23 -11.77 -13.12 2.40
N ASP A 24 -12.88 -12.49 2.73
CA ASP A 24 -14.04 -13.17 3.34
C ASP A 24 -14.82 -14.06 2.35
N VAL A 25 -14.85 -13.68 1.06
CA VAL A 25 -15.65 -14.38 0.03
C VAL A 25 -14.82 -15.19 -0.96
N ASN A 26 -13.50 -15.11 -0.88
CA ASN A 26 -12.61 -15.78 -1.83
C ASN A 26 -12.70 -17.29 -1.75
N TYR A 27 -12.44 -17.95 -2.89
CA TYR A 27 -12.24 -19.39 -2.92
C TYR A 27 -10.85 -19.77 -2.42
N TYR A 28 -10.79 -20.68 -1.47
CA TYR A 28 -9.54 -21.21 -0.94
C TYR A 28 -9.38 -22.67 -1.36
N PRO A 29 -8.33 -23.03 -2.12
CA PRO A 29 -8.17 -24.37 -2.68
C PRO A 29 -7.91 -25.43 -1.59
N THR A 30 -7.34 -25.06 -0.45
CA THR A 30 -7.07 -25.97 0.68
C THR A 30 -7.49 -25.37 2.02
N ALA A 31 -7.67 -26.21 3.03
CA ALA A 31 -8.00 -25.77 4.38
C ALA A 31 -6.87 -24.90 5.00
N GLU A 32 -5.62 -25.23 4.68
CA GLU A 32 -4.42 -24.53 5.16
C GLU A 32 -4.34 -23.11 4.61
N THR A 33 -4.61 -22.93 3.31
CA THR A 33 -4.63 -21.60 2.69
C THR A 33 -5.74 -20.73 3.27
N LYS A 34 -6.93 -21.30 3.49
CA LYS A 34 -8.02 -20.60 4.18
C LYS A 34 -7.62 -20.21 5.60
N LYS A 35 -7.09 -21.16 6.37
CA LYS A 35 -6.64 -20.92 7.76
C LYS A 35 -5.62 -19.79 7.82
N SER A 36 -4.60 -19.80 6.95
CA SER A 36 -3.56 -18.78 6.91
C SER A 36 -4.12 -17.39 6.58
N ASN A 37 -4.93 -17.31 5.51
CA ASN A 37 -5.50 -16.02 5.08
C ASN A 37 -6.49 -15.44 6.10
N MET A 38 -7.37 -16.25 6.67
CA MET A 38 -8.33 -15.77 7.67
C MET A 38 -7.64 -15.36 8.98
N ARG A 39 -6.55 -16.05 9.35
CA ARG A 39 -5.79 -15.78 10.56
C ARG A 39 -5.00 -14.49 10.50
N HIS A 40 -4.33 -14.21 9.36
CA HIS A 40 -3.42 -13.08 9.22
C HIS A 40 -3.99 -11.95 8.38
N ARG A 41 -4.97 -12.22 7.51
CA ARG A 41 -5.65 -11.28 6.61
C ARG A 41 -4.69 -10.36 5.86
N PRO A 42 -3.61 -10.88 5.22
CA PRO A 42 -2.68 -10.05 4.47
C PRO A 42 -3.32 -9.56 3.19
N ILE A 43 -3.04 -8.33 2.84
CA ILE A 43 -3.33 -7.75 1.52
C ILE A 43 -2.06 -7.13 0.95
N GLY A 44 -2.05 -6.86 -0.35
CA GLY A 44 -0.92 -6.22 -1.02
C GLY A 44 -1.41 -5.13 -1.95
N ILE A 45 -1.29 -3.88 -1.54
CA ILE A 45 -1.60 -2.71 -2.37
C ILE A 45 -0.29 -2.21 -2.97
N GLY A 46 -0.29 -2.00 -4.29
CA GLY A 46 0.82 -1.42 -5.04
C GLY A 46 0.32 -0.33 -5.97
N ILE A 47 1.23 0.18 -6.77
CA ILE A 47 0.96 1.23 -7.77
C ILE A 47 1.43 0.77 -9.14
N GLN A 48 0.98 1.47 -10.17
CA GLN A 48 1.50 1.43 -11.54
C GLN A 48 1.45 2.83 -12.13
N GLY A 49 2.31 3.10 -13.12
CA GLY A 49 2.34 4.40 -13.80
C GLY A 49 3.09 5.50 -13.06
N LEU A 50 4.02 5.19 -12.14
CA LEU A 50 4.81 6.22 -11.47
C LEU A 50 5.70 6.99 -12.46
N ALA A 51 6.31 6.28 -13.42
CA ALA A 51 7.12 6.93 -14.46
C ALA A 51 6.27 7.83 -15.38
N ASP A 52 5.02 7.42 -15.67
CA ASP A 52 4.08 8.24 -16.43
C ASP A 52 3.73 9.51 -15.67
N LEU A 53 3.51 9.43 -14.36
CA LEU A 53 3.27 10.59 -13.50
C LEU A 53 4.43 11.58 -13.59
N PHE A 54 5.68 11.11 -13.49
CA PHE A 54 6.84 11.98 -13.60
C PHE A 54 6.99 12.59 -14.98
N ALA A 55 6.69 11.83 -16.05
CA ALA A 55 6.68 12.33 -17.42
C ALA A 55 5.63 13.44 -17.62
N ILE A 56 4.41 13.26 -17.11
CA ILE A 56 3.34 14.27 -17.15
C ILE A 56 3.74 15.54 -16.41
N LEU A 57 4.41 15.40 -15.27
CA LEU A 57 4.88 16.53 -14.47
C LEU A 57 6.14 17.18 -15.04
N GLY A 58 6.79 16.59 -16.06
CA GLY A 58 8.05 17.07 -16.61
C GLY A 58 9.23 16.90 -15.64
N ILE A 59 9.18 15.93 -14.75
CA ILE A 59 10.17 15.69 -13.70
C ILE A 59 11.07 14.52 -14.09
N PRO A 60 12.41 14.68 -14.11
CA PRO A 60 13.31 13.57 -14.31
C PRO A 60 13.18 12.52 -13.21
N PHE A 61 13.12 11.23 -13.58
CA PHE A 61 12.90 10.12 -12.66
C PHE A 61 13.92 10.07 -11.50
N SER A 62 15.18 10.41 -11.76
CA SER A 62 16.27 10.43 -10.78
C SER A 62 16.41 11.76 -10.02
N SER A 63 15.47 12.70 -10.18
CA SER A 63 15.55 14.01 -9.51
C SER A 63 15.17 13.93 -8.02
N PRO A 64 15.67 14.85 -7.19
CA PRO A 64 15.23 14.96 -5.79
C PRO A 64 13.72 15.18 -5.64
N GLU A 65 13.11 15.87 -6.61
CA GLU A 65 11.66 16.10 -6.62
C GLU A 65 10.87 14.82 -6.87
N ALA A 66 11.32 13.97 -7.81
CA ALA A 66 10.72 12.67 -8.05
C ALA A 66 10.81 11.79 -6.80
N LYS A 67 11.96 11.79 -6.11
CA LYS A 67 12.14 11.08 -4.83
C LYS A 67 11.12 11.56 -3.79
N ARG A 68 10.99 12.86 -3.61
CA ARG A 68 10.03 13.45 -2.65
C ARG A 68 8.58 13.06 -2.98
N ILE A 69 8.17 13.15 -4.24
CA ILE A 69 6.81 12.75 -4.67
C ILE A 69 6.59 11.27 -4.42
N ASN A 70 7.57 10.42 -4.73
CA ASN A 70 7.47 8.98 -4.46
C ASN A 70 7.27 8.69 -2.97
N GLU A 71 8.05 9.32 -2.10
CA GLU A 71 7.92 9.19 -0.65
C GLU A 71 6.53 9.62 -0.17
N GLU A 72 6.04 10.77 -0.63
CA GLU A 72 4.72 11.30 -0.26
C GLU A 72 3.56 10.43 -0.76
N VAL A 73 3.67 9.84 -1.96
CA VAL A 73 2.67 8.92 -2.51
C VAL A 73 2.57 7.66 -1.66
N PHE A 74 3.70 7.00 -1.40
CA PHE A 74 3.71 5.77 -0.62
C PHE A 74 3.35 5.99 0.85
N GLU A 75 3.77 7.10 1.45
CA GLU A 75 3.35 7.49 2.79
C GLU A 75 1.82 7.65 2.86
N THR A 76 1.22 8.34 1.87
CA THR A 76 -0.22 8.54 1.80
C THR A 76 -0.98 7.22 1.67
N ILE A 77 -0.53 6.33 0.79
CA ILE A 77 -1.14 5.00 0.60
C ILE A 77 -1.06 4.19 1.90
N TYR A 78 0.09 4.18 2.56
CA TYR A 78 0.28 3.42 3.79
C TYR A 78 -0.57 3.98 4.94
N PHE A 79 -0.61 5.29 5.11
CA PHE A 79 -1.43 5.94 6.12
C PHE A 79 -2.92 5.65 5.91
N ALA A 80 -3.42 5.79 4.69
CA ALA A 80 -4.82 5.51 4.34
C ALA A 80 -5.19 4.05 4.56
N SER A 81 -4.35 3.13 4.11
CA SER A 81 -4.56 1.69 4.26
C SER A 81 -4.54 1.25 5.73
N MET A 82 -3.62 1.78 6.53
CA MET A 82 -3.55 1.51 7.95
C MET A 82 -4.76 2.09 8.70
N THR A 83 -5.21 3.28 8.32
CA THR A 83 -6.42 3.90 8.88
C THR A 83 -7.65 3.06 8.58
N ALA A 84 -7.80 2.56 7.35
CA ALA A 84 -8.90 1.66 6.98
C ALA A 84 -8.82 0.33 7.75
N SER A 85 -7.64 -0.25 7.86
CA SER A 85 -7.40 -1.51 8.57
C SER A 85 -7.72 -1.38 10.07
N MET A 86 -7.32 -0.27 10.70
CA MET A 86 -7.66 0.05 12.08
C MET A 86 -9.16 0.25 12.27
N THR A 87 -9.82 0.96 11.34
CA THR A 87 -11.26 1.17 11.38
C THR A 87 -12.02 -0.15 11.29
N LEU A 88 -11.58 -1.05 10.40
CA LEU A 88 -12.13 -2.40 10.30
C LEU A 88 -11.87 -3.22 11.58
N ALA A 89 -10.69 -3.13 12.16
CA ALA A 89 -10.38 -3.83 13.41
C ALA A 89 -11.25 -3.37 14.58
N LYS A 90 -11.54 -2.07 14.64
CA LYS A 90 -12.48 -1.52 15.65
C LYS A 90 -13.89 -2.08 15.51
N ARG A 91 -14.34 -2.40 14.29
CA ARG A 91 -15.67 -2.95 14.00
C ARG A 91 -15.71 -4.47 14.13
N ASP A 92 -14.72 -5.16 13.54
CA ASP A 92 -14.75 -6.61 13.28
C ASP A 92 -13.68 -7.39 14.07
N GLY A 93 -12.86 -6.69 14.86
CA GLY A 93 -11.72 -7.27 15.58
C GLY A 93 -10.41 -7.23 14.78
N ALA A 94 -9.29 -7.23 15.47
CA ALA A 94 -7.97 -7.32 14.89
C ALA A 94 -7.73 -8.70 14.24
N TYR A 95 -6.69 -8.80 13.37
CA TYR A 95 -6.27 -10.11 12.91
C TYR A 95 -5.75 -10.95 14.07
N GLU A 96 -5.91 -12.27 13.99
CA GLU A 96 -5.75 -13.20 15.14
C GLU A 96 -4.38 -13.09 15.83
N THR A 97 -3.32 -12.87 15.07
CA THR A 97 -1.94 -12.78 15.60
C THR A 97 -1.46 -11.34 15.81
N PHE A 98 -2.37 -10.39 16.01
CA PHE A 98 -2.02 -8.98 16.23
C PHE A 98 -1.20 -8.78 17.51
N GLN A 99 -1.58 -9.45 18.61
CA GLN A 99 -0.87 -9.35 19.87
C GLN A 99 0.55 -9.94 19.77
N GLY A 100 1.55 -9.17 20.18
CA GLY A 100 2.97 -9.51 20.03
C GLY A 100 3.56 -9.15 18.68
N SER A 101 2.78 -8.61 17.75
CA SER A 101 3.29 -8.07 16.49
C SER A 101 3.91 -6.67 16.68
N PRO A 102 4.76 -6.20 15.75
CA PRO A 102 5.27 -4.83 15.79
C PRO A 102 4.15 -3.78 15.88
N LEU A 103 3.06 -3.96 15.14
CA LEU A 103 1.90 -3.06 15.18
C LEU A 103 1.27 -2.96 16.58
N SER A 104 1.25 -4.06 17.35
CA SER A 104 0.72 -4.04 18.73
C SER A 104 1.59 -3.22 19.68
N ASN A 105 2.87 -3.06 19.36
CA ASN A 105 3.83 -2.21 20.08
C ASN A 105 3.87 -0.77 19.51
N GLY A 106 3.06 -0.47 18.52
CA GLY A 106 3.04 0.84 17.86
C GLY A 106 4.17 1.04 16.85
N GLU A 107 4.80 -0.03 16.38
CA GLU A 107 5.85 0.02 15.37
C GLU A 107 5.24 -0.18 13.99
N PHE A 108 5.27 0.86 13.17
CA PHE A 108 4.92 0.80 11.75
C PHE A 108 6.11 0.33 10.92
N GLN A 109 5.86 -0.02 9.65
CA GLN A 109 6.89 -0.54 8.75
C GLN A 109 8.10 0.39 8.62
N PHE A 110 7.89 1.70 8.54
CA PHE A 110 8.97 2.66 8.43
C PHE A 110 9.83 2.72 9.72
N ASN A 111 9.25 2.49 10.90
CA ASN A 111 10.01 2.39 12.14
C ASN A 111 10.95 1.19 12.13
N MET A 112 10.50 0.06 11.59
CA MET A 112 11.33 -1.15 11.42
C MET A 112 12.50 -0.93 10.45
N TRP A 113 12.41 0.08 9.57
CA TRP A 113 13.49 0.53 8.67
C TRP A 113 14.36 1.63 9.29
N GLY A 114 14.13 2.00 10.54
CA GLY A 114 14.90 3.02 11.25
C GLY A 114 14.44 4.46 11.01
N PHE A 115 13.26 4.67 10.42
CA PHE A 115 12.68 6.00 10.27
C PHE A 115 11.77 6.34 11.44
N ASN A 116 11.83 7.59 11.89
CA ASN A 116 10.94 8.15 12.91
C ASN A 116 9.87 9.04 12.27
N ASP A 117 8.83 9.36 13.04
CA ASP A 117 7.70 10.16 12.56
C ASP A 117 8.11 11.58 12.10
N ASP A 118 9.16 12.15 12.67
CA ASP A 118 9.72 13.47 12.32
C ASP A 118 10.46 13.49 10.96
N GLN A 119 10.80 12.34 10.42
CA GLN A 119 11.43 12.17 9.10
C GLN A 119 10.42 12.01 7.97
N LEU A 120 9.14 11.93 8.30
CA LEU A 120 8.04 11.82 7.34
C LEU A 120 7.60 13.20 6.86
N SER A 121 6.64 13.24 5.93
CA SER A 121 6.18 14.50 5.30
C SER A 121 5.55 15.51 6.27
N GLY A 122 5.16 15.09 7.46
CA GLY A 122 4.38 15.89 8.41
C GLY A 122 2.93 16.14 7.97
N ARG A 123 2.49 15.53 6.88
CA ARG A 123 1.12 15.68 6.33
C ARG A 123 0.08 14.92 7.13
N TRP A 124 0.45 13.77 7.67
CA TRP A 124 -0.45 12.83 8.34
C TRP A 124 -0.15 12.72 9.83
N ASP A 125 -1.18 12.60 10.65
CA ASP A 125 -1.06 12.43 12.10
C ASP A 125 -0.77 10.95 12.45
N TRP A 126 0.49 10.56 12.26
CA TRP A 126 0.98 9.23 12.59
C TRP A 126 0.92 8.94 14.08
N ALA A 127 1.12 9.96 14.94
CA ALA A 127 1.07 9.79 16.38
C ALA A 127 -0.34 9.40 16.86
N LYS A 128 -1.37 10.04 16.29
CA LYS A 128 -2.77 9.67 16.57
C LYS A 128 -3.09 8.29 16.05
N LEU A 129 -2.73 7.98 14.79
CA LEU A 129 -2.99 6.67 14.18
C LEU A 129 -2.32 5.54 14.98
N ARG A 130 -1.08 5.75 15.46
CA ARG A 130 -0.36 4.81 16.32
C ARG A 130 -1.14 4.46 17.59
N LYS A 131 -1.62 5.47 18.30
CA LYS A 131 -2.46 5.28 19.49
C LYS A 131 -3.74 4.53 19.16
N ASP A 132 -4.37 4.85 18.04
CA ASP A 132 -5.61 4.20 17.61
C ASP A 132 -5.37 2.73 17.22
N VAL A 133 -4.26 2.40 16.54
CA VAL A 133 -3.87 1.03 16.19
C VAL A 133 -3.53 0.22 17.44
N MET A 134 -2.74 0.77 18.36
CA MET A 134 -2.42 0.07 19.61
C MET A 134 -3.68 -0.24 20.44
N LYS A 135 -4.66 0.66 20.42
CA LYS A 135 -5.91 0.52 21.17
C LYS A 135 -6.91 -0.44 20.50
N ASN A 136 -7.09 -0.33 19.19
CA ASN A 136 -8.17 -1.02 18.46
C ASN A 136 -7.65 -2.22 17.63
N GLY A 137 -6.35 -2.32 17.42
CA GLY A 137 -5.74 -3.29 16.53
C GLY A 137 -5.73 -2.85 15.07
N ALA A 138 -5.25 -3.75 14.21
CA ALA A 138 -5.35 -3.68 12.75
C ALA A 138 -6.05 -4.93 12.24
N ARG A 139 -6.84 -4.80 11.17
CA ARG A 139 -7.57 -5.94 10.57
C ARG A 139 -6.66 -6.80 9.70
N ASN A 140 -5.57 -6.23 9.19
CA ASN A 140 -4.63 -6.82 8.24
C ASN A 140 -3.22 -6.85 8.84
N SER A 141 -2.53 -7.96 8.67
CA SER A 141 -1.13 -8.10 9.09
C SER A 141 -0.16 -7.41 8.13
N LEU A 142 -0.50 -7.35 6.84
CA LEU A 142 0.26 -6.69 5.78
C LEU A 142 -0.69 -5.86 4.92
N LEU A 143 -0.23 -4.74 4.39
CA LEU A 143 -1.04 -3.80 3.63
C LEU A 143 -0.46 -3.48 2.24
N LEU A 144 0.82 -3.18 2.15
CA LEU A 144 1.48 -2.81 0.90
C LEU A 144 2.39 -3.93 0.42
N ALA A 145 2.29 -4.22 -0.86
CA ALA A 145 3.19 -5.10 -1.59
C ALA A 145 3.24 -4.64 -3.05
N PRO A 146 4.15 -3.74 -3.43
CA PRO A 146 4.30 -3.32 -4.81
C PRO A 146 4.61 -4.52 -5.70
N MET A 147 3.66 -4.84 -6.60
CA MET A 147 3.78 -5.96 -7.53
C MET A 147 4.21 -5.46 -8.92
N PRO A 148 4.73 -6.35 -9.80
CA PRO A 148 5.24 -5.97 -11.13
C PRO A 148 4.20 -5.36 -12.08
N THR A 149 2.92 -5.63 -11.91
CA THR A 149 1.79 -5.11 -12.72
C THR A 149 1.90 -5.34 -14.24
N ALA A 150 2.61 -6.39 -14.67
CA ALA A 150 2.96 -6.61 -16.08
C ALA A 150 1.77 -6.62 -17.04
N SER A 151 0.65 -7.27 -16.65
CA SER A 151 -0.56 -7.33 -17.49
C SER A 151 -1.48 -6.13 -17.28
N THR A 152 -1.68 -5.71 -16.04
CA THR A 152 -2.59 -4.61 -15.71
C THR A 152 -2.07 -3.27 -16.23
N ALA A 153 -0.75 -3.04 -16.20
CA ALA A 153 -0.15 -1.84 -16.78
C ALA A 153 -0.38 -1.76 -18.30
N GLN A 154 -0.31 -2.88 -19.01
CA GLN A 154 -0.62 -2.92 -20.46
C GLN A 154 -2.10 -2.62 -20.75
N ILE A 155 -3.00 -3.19 -19.94
CA ILE A 155 -4.45 -2.94 -20.09
C ILE A 155 -4.77 -1.46 -19.85
N MET A 156 -4.14 -0.84 -18.87
CA MET A 156 -4.38 0.56 -18.51
C MET A 156 -3.58 1.55 -19.36
N GLY A 157 -2.60 1.08 -20.13
CA GLY A 157 -1.78 1.92 -21.01
C GLY A 157 -0.76 2.80 -20.27
N ASN A 158 -0.20 2.30 -19.17
CA ASN A 158 0.84 2.98 -18.41
C ASN A 158 2.06 2.07 -18.16
N ASN A 159 3.14 2.64 -17.62
CA ASN A 159 4.33 1.87 -17.28
C ASN A 159 4.11 0.97 -16.07
N GLU A 160 4.92 -0.07 -15.96
CA GLU A 160 4.79 -1.09 -14.92
C GLU A 160 5.21 -0.55 -13.55
N ALA A 161 4.41 -0.83 -12.53
CA ALA A 161 4.67 -0.53 -11.13
C ALA A 161 5.26 0.88 -10.90
N PHE A 162 6.38 0.93 -10.19
CA PHE A 162 7.18 2.13 -9.90
C PHE A 162 8.47 2.18 -10.72
N GLU A 163 8.55 1.40 -11.81
CA GLU A 163 9.76 1.29 -12.63
C GLU A 163 9.94 2.49 -13.55
N PRO A 164 11.19 2.89 -13.85
CA PRO A 164 11.46 3.91 -14.85
C PRO A 164 11.21 3.38 -16.26
N PHE A 165 11.03 4.27 -17.23
CA PHE A 165 11.14 3.90 -18.64
C PHE A 165 12.59 3.51 -18.94
N THR A 166 12.79 2.29 -19.44
CA THR A 166 14.13 1.79 -19.79
C THR A 166 14.56 2.21 -21.21
N SER A 167 13.59 2.44 -22.08
CA SER A 167 13.79 2.87 -23.47
C SER A 167 12.51 3.49 -24.02
N ASN A 168 12.63 4.40 -24.98
CA ASN A 168 11.48 4.98 -25.68
C ASN A 168 10.80 3.97 -26.63
N ILE A 169 11.54 2.96 -27.08
CA ILE A 169 11.05 1.89 -27.95
C ILE A 169 11.69 0.59 -27.49
N TYR A 170 10.85 -0.42 -27.24
CA TYR A 170 11.31 -1.77 -26.91
C TYR A 170 10.38 -2.82 -27.50
N THR A 171 10.91 -4.01 -27.73
CA THR A 171 10.12 -5.16 -28.16
C THR A 171 9.95 -6.10 -26.98
N ARG A 172 8.69 -6.45 -26.68
CA ARG A 172 8.37 -7.49 -25.68
C ARG A 172 7.94 -8.74 -26.43
N ARG A 173 8.68 -9.83 -26.22
CA ARG A 173 8.30 -11.14 -26.71
C ARG A 173 7.59 -11.90 -25.59
N THR A 174 6.38 -12.38 -25.87
CA THR A 174 5.59 -13.19 -24.93
C THR A 174 5.59 -14.66 -25.37
N LEU A 175 5.12 -15.56 -24.48
CA LEU A 175 4.98 -16.98 -24.84
C LEU A 175 3.92 -17.23 -25.93
N SER A 176 3.01 -16.29 -26.11
CA SER A 176 1.94 -16.32 -27.12
C SER A 176 2.28 -15.59 -28.43
N GLY A 177 3.46 -15.01 -28.56
CA GLY A 177 3.91 -14.30 -29.74
C GLY A 177 4.44 -12.91 -29.46
#